data_b3b43bd8588abae10bbb8208c8ffdc8c
#
_entry.id   b3b43bd8588abae10bbb8208c8ffdc8c
#
_cell.length_a   1.000
_cell.length_b   1.000
_cell.length_c   1.000
_cell.angle_alpha   90.00
_cell.angle_beta   90.00
_cell.angle_gamma   90.00
#
_symmetry.space_group_name_H-M   'P 1'
#
loop_
_entity.id
_entity.type
_entity.pdbx_description
1 polymer ?
#
loop_
_entity_poly.entity_id
_entity_poly.type
_entity_poly.pdbx_seq_one_letter_code
_entity_poly.pdbx_strand_id
1 'polypeptide(L)'
;HVPYAPEECAGDARRCAGAGAAVVHWHARDPTTGAQRLDDVALSGAALDRMRPSGVLAYPSYPPWPVSPADRLEHVWALRERHGLELAPLDLGSVGIVVWDDRTQGFGPGLDLLREHGVVANPLPFLLDALERSYGLGMVPTVAAFDVGFTRTMVLLARAGKLRPPIFLKIFLSGTWAVGPF
;
A
#
# COMPACT_ATOMS: atom_id res chain seq x y z
N HIS A 1 6.71 17.10 8.92
CA HIS A 1 6.38 17.44 7.52
C HIS A 1 5.99 16.18 6.76
N VAL A 2 4.92 16.25 5.99
CA VAL A 2 4.49 15.20 5.06
C VAL A 2 4.64 15.76 3.66
N PRO A 3 5.36 15.09 2.74
CA PRO A 3 5.51 15.55 1.37
C PRO A 3 4.18 15.44 0.61
N TYR A 4 3.78 16.50 -0.10
CA TYR A 4 2.57 16.54 -0.90
C TYR A 4 2.90 16.53 -2.40
N ALA A 5 3.83 17.37 -2.81
CA ALA A 5 4.21 17.49 -4.21
C ALA A 5 5.17 16.35 -4.64
N PRO A 6 5.13 15.94 -5.94
CA PRO A 6 6.06 14.96 -6.47
C PRO A 6 7.54 15.29 -6.23
N GLU A 7 7.90 16.57 -6.27
CA GLU A 7 9.25 17.08 -6.00
C GLU A 7 9.68 16.86 -4.54
N GLU A 8 8.76 17.06 -3.61
CA GLU A 8 9.00 16.81 -2.18
C GLU A 8 9.16 15.32 -1.91
N CYS A 9 8.30 14.47 -2.50
CA CYS A 9 8.42 13.02 -2.43
C CYS A 9 9.79 12.54 -2.94
N ALA A 10 10.25 13.09 -4.06
CA ALA A 10 11.58 12.76 -4.62
C ALA A 10 12.73 13.26 -3.72
N GLY A 11 12.56 14.42 -3.08
CA GLY A 11 13.50 14.94 -2.10
C GLY A 11 13.64 14.02 -0.90
N ASP A 12 12.53 13.54 -0.35
CA ASP A 12 12.51 12.60 0.75
C ASP A 12 13.09 11.23 0.34
N ALA A 13 12.73 10.73 -0.83
CA ALA A 13 13.27 9.48 -1.36
C ALA A 13 14.80 9.52 -1.48
N ARG A 14 15.37 10.63 -1.98
CA ARG A 14 16.84 10.82 -2.03
C ARG A 14 17.47 10.82 -0.64
N ARG A 15 16.85 11.49 0.34
CA ARG A 15 17.34 11.47 1.73
C ARG A 15 17.28 10.09 2.33
N CYS A 16 16.21 9.35 2.10
CA CYS A 16 16.07 7.96 2.54
C CYS A 16 17.12 7.06 1.88
N ALA A 17 17.34 7.19 0.57
CA ALA A 17 18.38 6.46 -0.16
C ALA A 17 19.78 6.73 0.42
N GLY A 18 20.09 8.02 0.67
CA GLY A 18 21.35 8.42 1.31
C GLY A 18 21.55 7.86 2.71
N ALA A 19 20.46 7.53 3.40
CA ALA A 19 20.46 6.86 4.70
C ALA A 19 20.41 5.32 4.59
N GLY A 20 20.45 4.76 3.37
CA GLY A 20 20.50 3.32 3.12
C GLY A 20 19.16 2.64 2.85
N ALA A 21 18.07 3.40 2.62
CA ALA A 21 16.80 2.80 2.24
C ALA A 21 16.87 2.21 0.83
N ALA A 22 16.48 0.96 0.68
CA ALA A 22 16.36 0.28 -0.62
C ALA A 22 14.97 0.45 -1.23
N VAL A 23 13.95 0.65 -0.41
CA VAL A 23 12.55 0.72 -0.84
C VAL A 23 11.85 1.90 -0.16
N VAL A 24 11.03 2.61 -0.93
CA VAL A 24 10.19 3.71 -0.45
C VAL A 24 8.72 3.39 -0.74
N HIS A 25 7.89 3.57 0.27
CA HIS A 25 6.44 3.54 0.15
C HIS A 25 5.88 4.96 0.32
N TRP A 26 4.96 5.36 -0.57
CA TRP A 26 4.35 6.69 -0.47
C TRP A 26 2.85 6.67 -0.72
N HIS A 27 2.19 7.72 -0.26
CA HIS A 27 0.80 8.03 -0.55
C HIS A 27 0.75 9.28 -1.41
N ALA A 28 0.23 9.16 -2.63
CA ALA A 28 0.01 10.33 -3.47
C ALA A 28 -0.99 11.28 -2.82
N ARG A 29 -0.69 12.57 -2.86
CA ARG A 29 -1.50 13.62 -2.23
C ARG A 29 -1.67 14.80 -3.16
N ASP A 30 -2.82 15.44 -3.07
CA ASP A 30 -3.05 16.71 -3.71
C ASP A 30 -2.02 17.75 -3.22
N PRO A 31 -1.24 18.38 -4.12
CA PRO A 31 -0.15 19.27 -3.70
C PRO A 31 -0.62 20.54 -2.98
N THR A 32 -1.89 20.91 -3.16
CA THR A 32 -2.47 22.13 -2.55
C THR A 32 -3.10 21.83 -1.21
N THR A 33 -3.88 20.75 -1.11
CA THR A 33 -4.70 20.45 0.06
C THR A 33 -4.09 19.39 0.98
N GLY A 34 -3.14 18.59 0.49
CA GLY A 34 -2.59 17.44 1.18
C GLY A 34 -3.53 16.24 1.26
N ALA A 35 -4.71 16.31 0.67
CA ALA A 35 -5.67 15.21 0.65
C ALA A 35 -5.10 14.01 -0.13
N GLN A 36 -5.34 12.80 0.35
CA GLN A 36 -4.88 11.59 -0.33
C GLN A 36 -5.58 11.40 -1.68
N ARG A 37 -4.79 11.09 -2.71
CA ARG A 37 -5.19 10.84 -4.10
C ARG A 37 -4.55 9.52 -4.55
N LEU A 38 -4.86 8.44 -3.86
CA LEU A 38 -4.14 7.16 -3.96
C LEU A 38 -4.24 6.51 -5.34
N ASP A 39 -5.33 6.75 -6.05
CA ASP A 39 -5.64 6.23 -7.39
C ASP A 39 -5.27 7.18 -8.55
N ASP A 40 -4.71 8.35 -8.24
CA ASP A 40 -4.31 9.33 -9.24
C ASP A 40 -3.00 8.89 -9.94
N VAL A 41 -3.15 8.34 -11.14
CA VAL A 41 -2.02 7.81 -11.95
C VAL A 41 -1.06 8.93 -12.37
N ALA A 42 -1.57 10.11 -12.72
CA ALA A 42 -0.72 11.19 -13.18
C ALA A 42 0.17 11.72 -12.05
N LEU A 43 -0.42 11.93 -10.88
CA LEU A 43 0.28 12.40 -9.70
C LEU A 43 1.28 11.36 -9.17
N SER A 44 0.85 10.10 -9.08
CA SER A 44 1.70 8.99 -8.65
C SER A 44 2.84 8.73 -9.63
N GLY A 45 2.56 8.80 -10.93
CA GLY A 45 3.57 8.64 -11.99
C GLY A 45 4.62 9.75 -11.97
N ALA A 46 4.17 11.00 -11.79
CA ALA A 46 5.09 12.13 -11.65
C ALA A 46 6.01 11.98 -10.42
N ALA A 47 5.51 11.48 -9.29
CA ALA A 47 6.34 11.20 -8.12
C ALA A 47 7.31 10.05 -8.38
N LEU A 48 6.86 8.95 -8.97
CA LEU A 48 7.68 7.78 -9.29
C LEU A 48 8.84 8.15 -10.22
N ASP A 49 8.58 8.88 -11.32
CA ASP A 49 9.60 9.28 -12.26
C ASP A 49 10.68 10.17 -11.62
N ARG A 50 10.28 11.04 -10.68
CA ARG A 50 11.21 11.90 -9.94
C ARG A 50 11.98 11.19 -8.84
N MET A 51 11.42 10.10 -8.27
CA MET A 51 12.12 9.27 -7.29
C MET A 51 13.14 8.33 -7.93
N ARG A 52 12.92 7.91 -9.18
CA ARG A 52 13.78 6.95 -9.91
C ARG A 52 15.27 7.27 -9.86
N PRO A 53 15.74 8.53 -10.05
CA PRO A 53 17.16 8.84 -9.99
C PRO A 53 17.82 8.60 -8.63
N SER A 54 17.06 8.40 -7.56
CA SER A 54 17.59 8.04 -6.24
C SER A 54 18.03 6.59 -6.12
N GLY A 55 17.67 5.73 -7.10
CA GLY A 55 18.00 4.31 -7.09
C GLY A 55 17.17 3.44 -6.16
N VAL A 56 16.19 4.02 -5.44
CA VAL A 56 15.27 3.22 -4.60
C VAL A 56 14.20 2.56 -5.45
N LEU A 57 13.78 1.37 -5.06
CA LEU A 57 12.51 0.81 -5.49
C LEU A 57 11.38 1.56 -4.78
N ALA A 58 10.33 1.89 -5.50
CA ALA A 58 9.24 2.66 -4.94
C ALA A 58 7.89 2.04 -5.30
N TYR A 59 6.91 2.11 -4.40
CA TYR A 59 5.55 1.66 -4.68
C TYR A 59 4.51 2.53 -3.95
N PRO A 60 3.37 2.86 -4.61
CA PRO A 60 2.31 3.65 -4.02
C PRO A 60 1.46 2.83 -3.06
N SER A 61 0.62 3.52 -2.29
CA SER A 61 -0.53 2.90 -1.64
C SER A 61 -1.67 2.70 -2.66
N TYR A 62 -2.72 2.01 -2.24
CA TYR A 62 -3.96 1.88 -2.99
C TYR A 62 -5.17 2.21 -2.09
N PRO A 63 -6.28 2.70 -2.66
CA PRO A 63 -7.45 3.06 -1.86
C PRO A 63 -8.07 1.81 -1.23
N PRO A 64 -8.53 1.89 0.02
CA PRO A 64 -9.35 0.83 0.62
C PRO A 64 -10.72 0.71 -0.08
N TRP A 65 -11.12 1.72 -0.82
CA TRP A 65 -12.33 1.90 -1.62
C TRP A 65 -11.98 2.39 -3.04
N PRO A 66 -12.78 2.21 -4.07
CA PRO A 66 -14.12 1.67 -4.09
C PRO A 66 -14.16 0.18 -3.84
N VAL A 67 -15.37 -0.29 -3.59
CA VAL A 67 -15.67 -1.63 -3.10
C VAL A 67 -15.40 -2.74 -4.10
N SER A 68 -15.30 -2.44 -5.40
CA SER A 68 -14.89 -3.44 -6.38
C SER A 68 -13.40 -3.78 -6.20
N PRO A 69 -13.07 -4.98 -5.77
CA PRO A 69 -11.66 -5.37 -5.68
C PRO A 69 -10.92 -5.27 -7.01
N ALA A 70 -11.62 -5.49 -8.13
CA ALA A 70 -11.04 -5.41 -9.46
C ALA A 70 -10.46 -4.03 -9.77
N ASP A 71 -11.12 -2.97 -9.32
CA ASP A 71 -10.74 -1.59 -9.67
C ASP A 71 -9.69 -0.99 -8.72
N ARG A 72 -9.48 -1.60 -7.57
CA ARG A 72 -8.61 -1.04 -6.52
C ARG A 72 -7.15 -0.93 -6.91
N LEU A 73 -6.65 -1.78 -7.78
CA LEU A 73 -5.26 -1.81 -8.22
C LEU A 73 -5.07 -1.34 -9.68
N GLU A 74 -6.11 -0.84 -10.35
CA GLU A 74 -6.01 -0.40 -11.76
C GLU A 74 -4.95 0.69 -11.94
N HIS A 75 -4.83 1.63 -10.99
CA HIS A 75 -3.77 2.64 -11.01
C HIS A 75 -2.37 2.02 -10.90
N VAL A 76 -2.20 0.93 -10.15
CA VAL A 76 -0.93 0.21 -10.01
C VAL A 76 -0.53 -0.42 -11.34
N TRP A 77 -1.49 -1.03 -12.04
CA TRP A 77 -1.26 -1.60 -13.38
C TRP A 77 -0.91 -0.52 -14.40
N ALA A 78 -1.65 0.59 -14.40
CA ALA A 78 -1.37 1.75 -15.25
C ALA A 78 0.00 2.37 -14.97
N LEU A 79 0.43 2.43 -13.70
CA LEU A 79 1.77 2.89 -13.32
C LEU A 79 2.86 1.93 -13.81
N ARG A 80 2.60 0.63 -13.80
CA ARG A 80 3.52 -0.34 -14.41
C ARG A 80 3.71 -0.08 -15.89
N GLU A 81 2.63 0.04 -16.62
CA GLU A 81 2.64 0.20 -18.07
C GLU A 81 3.25 1.53 -18.52
N ARG A 82 2.93 2.62 -17.83
CA ARG A 82 3.31 3.98 -18.24
C ARG A 82 4.62 4.46 -17.62
N HIS A 83 4.93 4.03 -16.42
CA HIS A 83 6.03 4.53 -15.60
C HIS A 83 6.98 3.43 -15.12
N GLY A 84 6.77 2.17 -15.53
CA GLY A 84 7.65 1.06 -15.22
C GLY A 84 7.71 0.72 -13.72
N LEU A 85 6.60 0.86 -13.00
CA LEU A 85 6.51 0.48 -11.59
C LEU A 85 6.87 -1.01 -11.42
N GLU A 86 7.77 -1.32 -10.46
CA GLU A 86 8.29 -2.67 -10.30
C GLU A 86 7.63 -3.45 -9.15
N LEU A 87 7.10 -2.73 -8.15
CA LEU A 87 6.53 -3.31 -6.94
C LEU A 87 5.03 -3.04 -6.88
N ALA A 88 4.24 -4.10 -6.60
CA ALA A 88 2.79 -3.99 -6.46
C ALA A 88 2.38 -4.12 -4.98
N PRO A 89 1.68 -3.14 -4.38
CA PRO A 89 1.20 -3.25 -3.00
C PRO A 89 0.06 -4.26 -2.89
N LEU A 90 0.08 -5.10 -1.85
CA LEU A 90 -1.00 -6.05 -1.60
C LEU A 90 -1.08 -6.44 -0.12
N ASP A 91 -2.20 -6.14 0.51
CA ASP A 91 -2.49 -6.59 1.88
C ASP A 91 -3.21 -7.94 1.84
N LEU A 92 -2.68 -8.94 2.57
CA LEU A 92 -3.04 -10.35 2.40
C LEU A 92 -4.31 -10.80 3.14
N GLY A 93 -5.23 -9.90 3.39
CA GLY A 93 -6.47 -10.24 4.07
C GLY A 93 -7.41 -9.06 4.23
N SER A 94 -8.54 -9.32 4.88
CA SER A 94 -9.52 -8.31 5.25
C SER A 94 -9.42 -8.00 6.74
N VAL A 95 -9.53 -6.73 7.11
CA VAL A 95 -9.38 -6.29 8.49
C VAL A 95 -10.41 -5.22 8.85
N GLY A 96 -11.02 -5.36 10.02
CA GLY A 96 -11.80 -4.29 10.65
C GLY A 96 -10.85 -3.33 11.37
N ILE A 97 -11.05 -2.03 11.19
CA ILE A 97 -10.26 -1.00 11.84
C ILE A 97 -11.14 -0.26 12.83
N VAL A 98 -10.79 -0.37 14.10
CA VAL A 98 -11.43 0.34 15.21
C VAL A 98 -10.39 1.27 15.81
N VAL A 99 -10.72 2.55 15.91
CA VAL A 99 -9.85 3.54 16.55
C VAL A 99 -10.40 3.87 17.93
N TRP A 100 -9.57 3.72 18.95
CA TRP A 100 -9.84 4.16 20.30
C TRP A 100 -9.15 5.50 20.55
N ASP A 101 -9.86 6.46 21.14
CA ASP A 101 -9.30 7.75 21.55
C ASP A 101 -9.21 7.83 23.08
N ASP A 102 -8.00 7.73 23.59
CA ASP A 102 -7.73 7.77 25.03
C ASP A 102 -8.13 9.09 25.70
N ARG A 103 -8.18 10.19 24.95
CA ARG A 103 -8.58 11.49 25.51
C ARG A 103 -10.08 11.54 25.77
N THR A 104 -10.86 10.95 24.90
CA THR A 104 -12.33 10.95 25.01
C THR A 104 -12.87 9.70 25.69
N GLN A 105 -12.00 8.70 25.93
CA GLN A 105 -12.36 7.37 26.44
C GLN A 105 -13.50 6.75 25.63
N GLY A 106 -13.38 6.86 24.29
CA GLY A 106 -14.42 6.43 23.37
C GLY A 106 -13.86 6.03 22.00
N PHE A 107 -14.76 5.63 21.13
CA PHE A 107 -14.37 5.32 19.74
C PHE A 107 -14.07 6.61 18.99
N GLY A 108 -12.87 6.67 18.43
CA GLY A 108 -12.41 7.78 17.60
C GLY A 108 -13.11 7.79 16.23
N PRO A 109 -12.98 8.89 15.48
CA PRO A 109 -13.64 9.08 14.19
C PRO A 109 -13.17 8.11 13.10
N GLY A 110 -12.21 7.25 13.41
CA GLY A 110 -11.58 6.37 12.42
C GLY A 110 -10.65 7.14 11.47
N LEU A 111 -10.06 6.41 10.55
CA LEU A 111 -9.33 7.01 9.44
C LEU A 111 -10.34 7.59 8.45
N ASP A 112 -10.12 8.79 7.92
CA ASP A 112 -11.04 9.45 6.98
C ASP A 112 -11.43 8.55 5.79
N LEU A 113 -10.48 7.75 5.31
CA LEU A 113 -10.69 6.78 4.23
C LEU A 113 -11.56 5.57 4.61
N LEU A 114 -11.87 5.37 5.91
CA LEU A 114 -12.56 4.21 6.41
C LEU A 114 -13.84 4.55 7.17
N ARG A 115 -14.20 5.85 7.25
CA ARG A 115 -15.33 6.36 8.08
C ARG A 115 -16.65 5.64 7.84
N GLU A 116 -16.94 5.28 6.59
CA GLU A 116 -18.25 4.72 6.26
C GLU A 116 -18.31 3.20 6.47
N HIS A 117 -17.17 2.51 6.50
CA HIS A 117 -17.18 1.06 6.43
C HIS A 117 -16.38 0.35 7.54
N GLY A 118 -15.35 1.00 8.09
CA GLY A 118 -14.52 0.42 9.15
C GLY A 118 -13.80 -0.88 8.78
N VAL A 119 -13.84 -1.29 7.52
CA VAL A 119 -13.27 -2.56 7.04
C VAL A 119 -12.48 -2.34 5.76
N VAL A 120 -11.27 -2.85 5.71
CA VAL A 120 -10.54 -3.08 4.45
C VAL A 120 -10.81 -4.51 4.01
N ALA A 121 -11.45 -4.69 2.86
CA ALA A 121 -11.84 -6.00 2.36
C ALA A 121 -10.95 -6.46 1.21
N ASN A 122 -10.12 -7.49 1.45
CA ASN A 122 -9.31 -8.17 0.44
C ASN A 122 -9.66 -9.67 0.44
N PRO A 123 -10.79 -10.07 -0.17
CA PRO A 123 -11.20 -11.47 -0.21
C PRO A 123 -10.24 -12.29 -1.08
N LEU A 124 -10.22 -13.61 -0.87
CA LEU A 124 -9.30 -14.51 -1.57
C LEU A 124 -9.35 -14.39 -3.11
N PRO A 125 -10.50 -14.25 -3.78
CA PRO A 125 -10.52 -14.06 -5.23
C PRO A 125 -9.74 -12.81 -5.68
N PHE A 126 -9.88 -11.69 -4.95
CA PHE A 126 -9.09 -10.48 -5.20
C PHE A 126 -7.59 -10.72 -5.05
N LEU A 127 -7.16 -11.43 -4.00
CA LEU A 127 -5.74 -11.73 -3.77
C LEU A 127 -5.16 -12.58 -4.90
N LEU A 128 -5.91 -13.58 -5.38
CA LEU A 128 -5.47 -14.46 -6.46
C LEU A 128 -5.33 -13.70 -7.77
N ASP A 129 -6.32 -12.88 -8.12
CA ASP A 129 -6.29 -12.03 -9.33
C ASP A 129 -5.15 -11.01 -9.27
N ALA A 130 -5.01 -10.30 -8.15
CA ALA A 130 -3.94 -9.33 -7.95
C ALA A 130 -2.54 -9.93 -8.07
N LEU A 131 -2.32 -11.13 -7.51
CA LEU A 131 -1.04 -11.84 -7.63
C LEU A 131 -0.77 -12.28 -9.08
N GLU A 132 -1.77 -12.88 -9.74
CA GLU A 132 -1.64 -13.34 -11.10
C GLU A 132 -1.33 -12.18 -12.05
N ARG A 133 -2.07 -11.08 -11.93
CA ARG A 133 -1.88 -9.90 -12.76
C ARG A 133 -0.54 -9.19 -12.50
N SER A 134 -0.12 -9.09 -11.24
CA SER A 134 1.19 -8.55 -10.88
C SER A 134 2.32 -9.35 -11.54
N TYR A 135 2.28 -10.67 -11.40
CA TYR A 135 3.30 -11.52 -12.02
C TYR A 135 3.24 -11.51 -13.54
N GLY A 136 2.04 -11.45 -14.13
CA GLY A 136 1.85 -11.32 -15.58
C GLY A 136 2.48 -10.05 -16.15
N LEU A 137 2.48 -8.97 -15.37
CA LEU A 137 3.11 -7.69 -15.70
C LEU A 137 4.61 -7.63 -15.30
N GLY A 138 5.18 -8.71 -14.78
CA GLY A 138 6.57 -8.76 -14.32
C GLY A 138 6.84 -7.90 -13.07
N MET A 139 5.82 -7.69 -12.23
CA MET A 139 5.96 -6.97 -10.96
C MET A 139 6.21 -7.93 -9.81
N VAL A 140 6.85 -7.44 -8.76
CA VAL A 140 7.00 -8.16 -7.49
C VAL A 140 5.95 -7.66 -6.49
N PRO A 141 5.04 -8.53 -5.99
CA PRO A 141 4.10 -8.13 -4.95
C PRO A 141 4.82 -7.80 -3.64
N THR A 142 4.54 -6.62 -3.06
CA THR A 142 4.94 -6.28 -1.69
C THR A 142 3.78 -6.62 -0.78
N VAL A 143 3.86 -7.78 -0.14
CA VAL A 143 2.73 -8.27 0.66
C VAL A 143 2.78 -7.74 2.09
N ALA A 144 1.62 -7.46 2.66
CA ALA A 144 1.50 -6.98 4.01
C ALA A 144 0.65 -7.89 4.89
N ALA A 145 1.04 -8.01 6.15
CA ALA A 145 0.31 -8.73 7.18
C ALA A 145 0.02 -7.79 8.36
N PHE A 146 -1.26 -7.67 8.71
CA PHE A 146 -1.72 -6.88 9.85
C PHE A 146 -2.00 -7.77 11.07
N ASP A 147 -2.28 -9.04 10.87
CA ASP A 147 -2.56 -10.00 11.92
C ASP A 147 -2.13 -11.44 11.56
N VAL A 148 -2.43 -12.38 12.45
CA VAL A 148 -2.12 -13.80 12.26
C VAL A 148 -2.91 -14.43 11.09
N GLY A 149 -4.09 -13.91 10.78
CA GLY A 149 -4.91 -14.38 9.64
C GLY A 149 -4.24 -14.06 8.31
N PHE A 150 -3.69 -12.85 8.18
CA PHE A 150 -2.88 -12.46 7.02
C PHE A 150 -1.63 -13.34 6.88
N THR A 151 -0.93 -13.60 7.99
CA THR A 151 0.24 -14.47 7.98
C THR A 151 -0.13 -15.89 7.55
N ARG A 152 -1.25 -16.43 8.02
CA ARG A 152 -1.77 -17.72 7.58
C ARG A 152 -2.07 -17.73 6.09
N THR A 153 -2.73 -16.67 5.59
CA THR A 153 -3.03 -16.52 4.15
C THR A 153 -1.74 -16.51 3.33
N MET A 154 -0.71 -15.78 3.75
CA MET A 154 0.60 -15.77 3.11
C MET A 154 1.18 -17.17 2.98
N VAL A 155 1.20 -17.93 4.08
CA VAL A 155 1.75 -19.30 4.09
C VAL A 155 0.97 -20.21 3.13
N LEU A 156 -0.36 -20.09 3.11
CA LEU A 156 -1.18 -20.92 2.22
C LEU A 156 -1.00 -20.53 0.75
N LEU A 157 -0.91 -19.25 0.42
CA LEU A 157 -0.63 -18.77 -0.93
C LEU A 157 0.76 -19.23 -1.41
N ALA A 158 1.76 -19.17 -0.54
CA ALA A 158 3.11 -19.66 -0.87
C ALA A 158 3.12 -21.18 -1.08
N ARG A 159 2.48 -21.96 -0.21
CA ARG A 159 2.35 -23.43 -0.38
C ARG A 159 1.60 -23.81 -1.65
N ALA A 160 0.61 -23.02 -2.05
CA ALA A 160 -0.15 -23.23 -3.28
C ALA A 160 0.60 -22.73 -4.54
N GLY A 161 1.83 -22.21 -4.41
CA GLY A 161 2.59 -21.63 -5.52
C GLY A 161 2.00 -20.35 -6.12
N LYS A 162 1.03 -19.73 -5.42
CA LYS A 162 0.41 -18.48 -5.84
C LYS A 162 1.22 -17.27 -5.44
N LEU A 163 1.89 -17.31 -4.29
CA LEU A 163 2.87 -16.32 -3.87
C LEU A 163 4.28 -16.90 -4.08
N ARG A 164 5.08 -16.26 -4.92
CA ARG A 164 6.37 -16.79 -5.42
C ARG A 164 7.54 -16.03 -4.80
N PRO A 165 8.66 -16.71 -4.46
CA PRO A 165 9.90 -16.02 -4.06
C PRO A 165 10.49 -15.16 -5.21
N PRO A 166 11.20 -14.05 -4.89
CA PRO A 166 11.39 -13.53 -3.54
C PRO A 166 10.11 -12.90 -2.97
N ILE A 167 9.86 -13.11 -1.67
CA ILE A 167 8.67 -12.55 -0.99
C ILE A 167 9.11 -11.33 -0.19
N PHE A 168 8.59 -10.15 -0.53
CA PHE A 168 8.75 -8.93 0.25
C PHE A 168 7.57 -8.80 1.21
N LEU A 169 7.78 -9.22 2.47
CA LEU A 169 6.77 -9.17 3.53
C LEU A 169 6.96 -7.93 4.42
N LYS A 170 5.87 -7.20 4.64
CA LYS A 170 5.73 -6.17 5.67
C LYS A 170 4.84 -6.70 6.79
N ILE A 171 5.29 -6.56 8.01
CA ILE A 171 4.48 -6.88 9.20
C ILE A 171 4.18 -5.57 9.90
N PHE A 172 2.90 -5.26 10.05
CA PHE A 172 2.45 -4.06 10.73
C PHE A 172 2.29 -4.35 12.22
N LEU A 173 3.10 -3.67 13.03
CA LEU A 173 3.05 -3.69 14.48
C LEU A 173 2.67 -2.28 14.94
N SER A 174 1.43 -2.09 15.37
CA SER A 174 0.95 -0.78 15.77
C SER A 174 -0.03 -0.89 16.92
N GLY A 175 0.11 -0.02 17.91
CA GLY A 175 -0.70 -0.01 19.11
C GLY A 175 -2.00 0.80 19.05
N THR A 176 -2.18 1.71 18.08
CA THR A 176 -3.30 2.66 18.15
C THR A 176 -4.44 2.37 17.19
N TRP A 177 -4.17 1.74 16.06
CA TRP A 177 -5.22 1.51 15.04
C TRP A 177 -4.96 0.27 14.17
N ALA A 178 -3.85 -0.36 14.31
CA ALA A 178 -3.58 -1.61 13.61
C ALA A 178 -3.64 -2.79 14.59
N VAL A 179 -3.98 -3.89 14.07
CA VAL A 179 -4.33 -5.17 14.64
C VAL A 179 -3.11 -5.87 15.26
N GLY A 180 -2.40 -5.20 16.12
CA GLY A 180 -1.31 -5.77 16.90
C GLY A 180 -1.67 -5.86 18.39
N PRO A 181 -1.03 -6.74 19.15
CA PRO A 181 -1.18 -6.70 20.60
C PRO A 181 -0.67 -5.35 21.10
N PHE A 182 -1.39 -4.83 22.08
CA PHE A 182 -1.08 -3.60 22.81
C PHE A 182 0.32 -3.61 23.39
#